data_ff4924794c2027edfb890f6d756e06e7
#
_entry.id   ff4924794c2027edfb890f6d756e06e7
#
_cell.length_a   1.000
_cell.length_b   1.000
_cell.length_c   1.000
_cell.angle_alpha   90.00
_cell.angle_beta   90.00
_cell.angle_gamma   90.00
#
_symmetry.space_group_name_H-M   'P 1'
#
loop_
_entity.id
_entity.type
_entity.pdbx_description
1 polymer ?
#
loop_
_entity_poly.entity_id
_entity_poly.type
_entity_poly.pdbx_seq_one_letter_code
_entity_poly.pdbx_strand_id
1 'polypeptide(L)'
;QGGMEMREKDEKISLEFGVVGQETCGPGGMAYGLRSIPGVFQVIDDVRKYAPEAWIINYSNPAAIVAEATRRKYNNYKILNICDMPVAIMLSFAKMLGLEKYNDVDPVYFGLNHFGWWTHLYDKSGVDRMPELKEKIMKFGLAASHDKHHSDPSWRHTWENFKEILTDFPEYLPNTYLQYYLYAKESAEDMDPNYTRANMVMDLSLIHISE
;
A
#
# COMPACT_ATOMS: atom_id res chain seq x y z
N GLN A 1 3.55 4.48 20.79
CA GLN A 1 4.44 3.94 19.80
C GLN A 1 5.23 5.04 19.09
N GLY A 2 5.39 6.20 19.70
CA GLY A 2 6.21 7.32 19.28
C GLY A 2 5.55 8.31 18.32
N GLY A 3 4.33 8.02 17.87
CA GLY A 3 3.57 8.92 16.99
C GLY A 3 4.21 9.13 15.62
N MET A 4 3.71 10.11 14.89
CA MET A 4 4.15 10.44 13.53
C MET A 4 5.57 10.99 13.47
N GLU A 5 6.01 11.72 14.50
CA GLU A 5 7.39 12.23 14.59
C GLU A 5 8.45 11.11 14.57
N MET A 6 8.17 9.98 15.22
CA MET A 6 9.10 8.84 15.19
C MET A 6 9.08 8.14 13.85
N ARG A 7 7.93 8.10 13.18
CA ARG A 7 7.83 7.58 11.82
C ARG A 7 8.61 8.46 10.83
N GLU A 8 8.49 9.77 10.94
CA GLU A 8 9.28 10.72 10.14
C GLU A 8 10.78 10.49 10.31
N LYS A 9 11.26 10.28 11.55
CA LYS A 9 12.66 9.95 11.81
C LYS A 9 13.10 8.64 11.17
N ASP A 10 12.27 7.59 11.21
CA ASP A 10 12.57 6.31 10.56
C ASP A 10 12.73 6.47 9.05
N GLU A 11 11.84 7.25 8.43
CA GLU A 11 11.90 7.53 7.00
C GLU A 11 13.15 8.33 6.64
N LYS A 12 13.43 9.43 7.36
CA LYS A 12 14.60 10.30 7.12
C LYS A 12 15.93 9.58 7.32
N ILE A 13 16.09 8.84 8.41
CA ILE A 13 17.32 8.07 8.68
C ILE A 13 17.59 7.09 7.53
N SER A 14 16.58 6.41 7.03
CA SER A 14 16.75 5.50 5.89
C SER A 14 17.27 6.25 4.66
N LEU A 15 16.72 7.41 4.34
CA LEU A 15 17.13 8.21 3.20
C LEU A 15 18.54 8.79 3.34
N GLU A 16 19.00 9.14 4.56
CA GLU A 16 20.37 9.55 4.82
C GLU A 16 21.41 8.48 4.42
N PHE A 17 21.01 7.21 4.44
CA PHE A 17 21.86 6.09 4.01
C PHE A 17 21.58 5.65 2.55
N GLY A 18 20.80 6.41 1.79
CA GLY A 18 20.50 6.11 0.40
C GLY A 18 19.61 4.87 0.20
N VAL A 19 18.79 4.54 1.19
CA VAL A 19 17.84 3.43 1.13
C VAL A 19 16.41 3.93 1.33
N VAL A 20 15.43 3.16 0.86
CA VAL A 20 14.01 3.53 0.90
C VAL A 20 13.57 3.91 2.32
N GLY A 21 13.11 5.14 2.48
CA GLY A 21 12.52 5.70 3.69
C GLY A 21 10.99 5.73 3.57
N GLN A 22 10.33 4.59 3.75
CA GLN A 22 8.90 4.42 3.57
C GLN A 22 8.27 3.70 4.77
N GLU A 23 6.99 3.92 5.03
CA GLU A 23 6.30 3.43 6.24
C GLU A 23 6.21 1.91 6.38
N THR A 24 6.24 1.19 5.25
CA THR A 24 6.01 -0.26 5.21
C THR A 24 7.13 -1.04 4.56
N CYS A 25 8.03 -0.35 3.87
CA CYS A 25 9.13 -0.95 3.12
C CYS A 25 10.48 -0.45 3.62
N GLY A 26 11.51 -1.27 3.45
CA GLY A 26 12.87 -0.93 3.84
C GLY A 26 13.10 -0.83 5.36
N PRO A 27 14.24 -0.25 5.78
CA PRO A 27 14.61 -0.12 7.21
C PRO A 27 13.62 0.73 8.00
N GLY A 28 13.03 1.77 7.38
CA GLY A 28 12.01 2.62 8.00
C GLY A 28 10.77 1.82 8.39
N GLY A 29 10.24 1.01 7.45
CA GLY A 29 9.12 0.12 7.71
C GLY A 29 9.40 -0.92 8.79
N MET A 30 10.63 -1.46 8.81
CA MET A 30 11.05 -2.40 9.86
C MET A 30 11.07 -1.72 11.24
N ALA A 31 11.68 -0.56 11.37
CA ALA A 31 11.76 0.18 12.63
C ALA A 31 10.36 0.57 13.15
N TYR A 32 9.51 1.05 12.28
CA TYR A 32 8.11 1.38 12.59
C TYR A 32 7.34 0.13 13.04
N GLY A 33 7.48 -1.00 12.32
CA GLY A 33 6.87 -2.27 12.67
C GLY A 33 7.28 -2.77 14.05
N LEU A 34 8.57 -2.80 14.33
CA LEU A 34 9.10 -3.24 15.63
C LEU A 34 8.56 -2.41 16.80
N ARG A 35 8.37 -1.11 16.61
CA ARG A 35 7.75 -0.25 17.63
C ARG A 35 6.25 -0.45 17.77
N SER A 36 5.56 -0.80 16.68
CA SER A 36 4.10 -0.96 16.68
C SER A 36 3.64 -2.27 17.32
N ILE A 37 4.42 -3.35 17.15
CA ILE A 37 4.09 -4.70 17.63
C ILE A 37 3.70 -4.74 19.13
N PRO A 38 4.47 -4.16 20.08
CA PRO A 38 4.12 -4.23 21.49
C PRO A 38 2.76 -3.60 21.80
N GLY A 39 2.44 -2.45 21.20
CA GLY A 39 1.16 -1.78 21.39
C GLY A 39 -0.02 -2.56 20.79
N VAL A 40 0.18 -3.14 19.60
CA VAL A 40 -0.83 -4.02 19.01
C VAL A 40 -1.08 -5.23 19.90
N PHE A 41 -0.05 -5.84 20.44
CA PHE A 41 -0.19 -6.96 21.36
C PHE A 41 -0.99 -6.59 22.62
N GLN A 42 -0.74 -5.41 23.20
CA GLN A 42 -1.49 -4.94 24.35
C GLN A 42 -2.99 -4.79 24.03
N VAL A 43 -3.31 -4.17 22.89
CA VAL A 43 -4.72 -4.05 22.44
C VAL A 43 -5.37 -5.42 22.27
N ILE A 44 -4.66 -6.37 21.64
CA ILE A 44 -5.18 -7.72 21.44
C ILE A 44 -5.40 -8.44 22.78
N ASP A 45 -4.46 -8.33 23.71
CA ASP A 45 -4.58 -8.95 25.02
C ASP A 45 -5.77 -8.36 25.82
N ASP A 46 -6.01 -7.05 25.71
CA ASP A 46 -7.17 -6.37 26.30
C ASP A 46 -8.49 -6.84 25.64
N VAL A 47 -8.54 -6.93 24.31
CA VAL A 47 -9.73 -7.44 23.61
C VAL A 47 -10.03 -8.88 24.02
N ARG A 48 -9.01 -9.73 24.08
CA ARG A 48 -9.18 -11.13 24.53
C ARG A 48 -9.71 -11.23 25.94
N LYS A 49 -9.34 -10.30 26.81
CA LYS A 49 -9.77 -10.27 28.21
C LYS A 49 -11.20 -9.75 28.37
N TYR A 50 -11.54 -8.66 27.69
CA TYR A 50 -12.78 -7.91 27.94
C TYR A 50 -13.88 -8.18 26.90
N ALA A 51 -13.51 -8.63 25.72
CA ALA A 51 -14.43 -8.92 24.62
C ALA A 51 -13.98 -10.17 23.80
N PRO A 52 -13.91 -11.37 24.42
CA PRO A 52 -13.29 -12.57 23.81
C PRO A 52 -13.96 -13.05 22.52
N GLU A 53 -15.22 -12.65 22.30
CA GLU A 53 -15.95 -13.00 21.07
C GLU A 53 -15.75 -11.99 19.93
N ALA A 54 -15.09 -10.85 20.20
CA ALA A 54 -14.88 -9.82 19.19
C ALA A 54 -13.86 -10.23 18.14
N TRP A 55 -14.12 -9.83 16.89
CA TRP A 55 -13.12 -9.82 15.84
C TRP A 55 -12.27 -8.55 15.92
N ILE A 56 -10.97 -8.69 15.69
CA ILE A 56 -10.03 -7.57 15.63
C ILE A 56 -9.72 -7.33 14.15
N ILE A 57 -10.01 -6.13 13.66
CA ILE A 57 -9.66 -5.72 12.31
C ILE A 57 -8.53 -4.70 12.42
N ASN A 58 -7.33 -5.11 12.02
CA ASN A 58 -6.18 -4.22 11.97
C ASN A 58 -6.06 -3.59 10.59
N TYR A 59 -6.16 -2.26 10.53
CA TYR A 59 -5.99 -1.45 9.32
C TYR A 59 -4.74 -0.56 9.39
N SER A 60 -3.87 -0.77 10.39
CA SER A 60 -2.65 0.02 10.56
C SER A 60 -1.45 -0.63 9.86
N ASN A 61 -0.57 0.22 9.34
CA ASN A 61 0.71 -0.18 8.77
C ASN A 61 1.81 -0.27 9.86
N PRO A 62 2.85 -1.07 9.60
CA PRO A 62 3.06 -1.96 8.46
C PRO A 62 2.29 -3.28 8.62
N ALA A 63 1.22 -3.44 7.85
CA ALA A 63 0.25 -4.52 8.03
C ALA A 63 0.88 -5.92 7.95
N ALA A 64 1.80 -6.16 7.01
CA ALA A 64 2.44 -7.46 6.85
C ALA A 64 3.31 -7.86 8.06
N ILE A 65 4.07 -6.92 8.62
CA ILE A 65 4.91 -7.16 9.81
C ILE A 65 4.03 -7.43 11.04
N VAL A 66 2.98 -6.64 11.23
CA VAL A 66 2.01 -6.82 12.31
C VAL A 66 1.26 -8.14 12.15
N ALA A 67 0.85 -8.50 10.93
CA ALA A 67 0.17 -9.76 10.64
C ALA A 67 1.02 -10.96 11.03
N GLU A 68 2.28 -10.97 10.64
CA GLU A 68 3.19 -12.09 10.98
C GLU A 68 3.46 -12.15 12.48
N ALA A 69 3.67 -11.03 13.14
CA ALA A 69 3.87 -10.97 14.59
C ALA A 69 2.64 -11.48 15.36
N THR A 70 1.44 -11.06 14.97
CA THR A 70 0.19 -11.50 15.60
C THR A 70 -0.09 -12.97 15.34
N ARG A 71 0.17 -13.46 14.12
CA ARG A 71 0.07 -14.88 13.78
C ARG A 71 0.97 -15.74 14.67
N ARG A 72 2.23 -15.33 14.86
CA ARG A 72 3.18 -16.06 15.70
C ARG A 72 2.78 -16.09 17.17
N LYS A 73 2.30 -14.97 17.71
CA LYS A 73 1.95 -14.88 19.14
C LYS A 73 0.59 -15.50 19.46
N TYR A 74 -0.41 -15.30 18.59
CA TYR A 74 -1.80 -15.62 18.91
C TYR A 74 -2.41 -16.77 18.09
N ASN A 75 -1.64 -17.38 17.19
CA ASN A 75 -2.01 -18.56 16.41
C ASN A 75 -3.41 -18.43 15.75
N ASN A 76 -3.57 -17.41 14.91
CA ASN A 76 -4.82 -17.14 14.17
C ASN A 76 -6.06 -16.83 15.04
N TYR A 77 -5.87 -16.30 16.24
CA TYR A 77 -6.99 -15.72 16.97
C TYR A 77 -7.69 -14.67 16.11
N LYS A 78 -9.03 -14.59 16.15
CA LYS A 78 -9.96 -13.65 15.48
C LYS A 78 -9.37 -12.29 15.04
N ILE A 79 -8.26 -12.28 14.26
CA ILE A 79 -7.52 -11.10 13.83
C ILE A 79 -7.45 -11.10 12.30
N LEU A 80 -7.92 -10.03 11.68
CA LEU A 80 -7.81 -9.76 10.25
C LEU A 80 -6.94 -8.52 10.05
N ASN A 81 -5.94 -8.64 9.18
CA ASN A 81 -5.13 -7.49 8.74
C ASN A 81 -5.59 -7.11 7.34
N ILE A 82 -6.03 -5.89 7.15
CA ILE A 82 -6.61 -5.39 5.91
C ILE A 82 -5.83 -4.22 5.34
N CYS A 83 -5.92 -4.05 4.03
CA CYS A 83 -5.34 -2.92 3.30
C CYS A 83 -6.31 -2.52 2.17
N ASP A 84 -6.47 -1.24 1.95
CA ASP A 84 -7.34 -0.67 0.91
C ASP A 84 -6.65 -0.56 -0.45
N MET A 85 -5.32 -0.58 -0.50
CA MET A 85 -4.56 -0.36 -1.73
C MET A 85 -5.00 -1.25 -2.91
N PRO A 86 -5.21 -2.57 -2.75
CA PRO A 86 -5.70 -3.40 -3.87
C PRO A 86 -7.07 -2.94 -4.38
N VAL A 87 -7.97 -2.54 -3.47
CA VAL A 87 -9.31 -2.07 -3.84
C VAL A 87 -9.24 -0.71 -4.55
N ALA A 88 -8.41 0.20 -4.07
CA ALA A 88 -8.19 1.51 -4.70
C ALA A 88 -7.64 1.37 -6.13
N ILE A 89 -6.67 0.48 -6.33
CA ILE A 89 -6.12 0.20 -7.67
C ILE A 89 -7.18 -0.45 -8.57
N MET A 90 -7.95 -1.41 -8.06
CA MET A 90 -9.03 -2.03 -8.82
C MET A 90 -10.12 -1.03 -9.22
N LEU A 91 -10.40 -0.03 -8.39
CA LEU A 91 -11.32 1.05 -8.76
C LEU A 91 -10.76 1.86 -9.95
N SER A 92 -9.46 2.13 -9.96
CA SER A 92 -8.79 2.79 -11.09
C SER A 92 -8.84 1.92 -12.34
N PHE A 93 -8.60 0.62 -12.23
CA PHE A 93 -8.73 -0.32 -13.34
C PHE A 93 -10.16 -0.36 -13.92
N ALA A 94 -11.16 -0.44 -13.05
CA ALA A 94 -12.58 -0.42 -13.45
C ALA A 94 -12.92 0.86 -14.23
N LYS A 95 -12.54 2.02 -13.71
CA LYS A 95 -12.73 3.31 -14.40
C LYS A 95 -12.04 3.35 -15.77
N MET A 96 -10.81 2.87 -15.88
CA MET A 96 -10.10 2.78 -17.17
C MET A 96 -10.82 1.88 -18.17
N LEU A 97 -11.48 0.84 -17.69
CA LEU A 97 -12.28 -0.07 -18.51
C LEU A 97 -13.69 0.46 -18.80
N GLY A 98 -14.04 1.65 -18.31
CA GLY A 98 -15.37 2.24 -18.49
C GLY A 98 -16.43 1.62 -17.57
N LEU A 99 -16.02 1.01 -16.46
CA LEU A 99 -16.89 0.41 -15.46
C LEU A 99 -17.07 1.36 -14.25
N GLU A 100 -18.18 1.21 -13.52
CA GLU A 100 -18.52 2.14 -12.45
C GLU A 100 -17.92 1.74 -11.10
N LYS A 101 -17.79 0.43 -10.84
CA LYS A 101 -17.44 -0.11 -9.53
C LYS A 101 -16.25 -1.07 -9.64
N TYR A 102 -15.44 -1.12 -8.57
CA TYR A 102 -14.33 -2.06 -8.49
C TYR A 102 -14.76 -3.53 -8.53
N ASN A 103 -15.98 -3.83 -8.07
CA ASN A 103 -16.56 -5.18 -8.08
C ASN A 103 -17.29 -5.55 -9.37
N ASP A 104 -17.24 -4.70 -10.39
CA ASP A 104 -17.66 -5.06 -11.76
C ASP A 104 -16.63 -5.94 -12.47
N VAL A 105 -15.46 -6.10 -11.85
CA VAL A 105 -14.41 -6.99 -12.30
C VAL A 105 -14.01 -7.96 -11.18
N ASP A 106 -13.71 -9.19 -11.54
CA ASP A 106 -13.22 -10.25 -10.66
C ASP A 106 -11.72 -10.46 -10.93
N PRO A 107 -10.84 -10.08 -9.98
CA PRO A 107 -9.41 -10.17 -10.16
C PRO A 107 -8.86 -11.55 -9.83
N VAL A 108 -7.81 -11.96 -10.53
CA VAL A 108 -6.89 -12.99 -10.05
C VAL A 108 -5.63 -12.29 -9.58
N TYR A 109 -5.43 -12.30 -8.27
CA TYR A 109 -4.33 -11.61 -7.60
C TYR A 109 -3.53 -12.58 -6.74
N PHE A 110 -2.21 -12.45 -6.74
CA PHE A 110 -1.32 -13.24 -5.89
C PHE A 110 -0.23 -12.39 -5.27
N GLY A 111 0.37 -12.87 -4.18
CA GLY A 111 1.46 -12.23 -3.48
C GLY A 111 1.14 -11.89 -2.03
N LEU A 112 1.93 -11.01 -1.46
CA LEU A 112 1.79 -10.51 -0.10
C LEU A 112 1.24 -9.08 -0.08
N ASN A 113 0.86 -8.58 1.09
CA ASN A 113 0.53 -7.17 1.25
C ASN A 113 1.68 -6.29 0.75
N HIS A 114 1.39 -5.32 -0.12
CA HIS A 114 2.34 -4.44 -0.78
C HIS A 114 3.37 -5.14 -1.69
N PHE A 115 3.24 -6.45 -1.91
CA PHE A 115 4.10 -7.23 -2.78
C PHE A 115 3.27 -8.24 -3.58
N GLY A 116 2.46 -7.75 -4.51
CA GLY A 116 1.52 -8.59 -5.24
C GLY A 116 1.27 -8.15 -6.67
N TRP A 117 0.60 -9.02 -7.41
CA TRP A 117 0.42 -8.94 -8.83
C TRP A 117 -0.97 -9.37 -9.25
N TRP A 118 -1.56 -8.69 -10.24
CA TRP A 118 -2.77 -9.15 -10.94
C TRP A 118 -2.36 -9.90 -12.21
N THR A 119 -2.94 -11.09 -12.39
CA THR A 119 -2.73 -11.92 -13.59
C THR A 119 -3.89 -11.81 -14.56
N HIS A 120 -5.12 -11.74 -14.04
CA HIS A 120 -6.34 -11.64 -14.83
C HIS A 120 -7.33 -10.68 -14.17
N LEU A 121 -8.23 -10.16 -15.00
CA LEU A 121 -9.29 -9.26 -14.55
C LEU A 121 -10.54 -9.56 -15.38
N TYR A 122 -11.39 -10.44 -14.87
CA TYR A 122 -12.59 -10.88 -15.57
C TYR A 122 -13.76 -9.92 -15.34
N ASP A 123 -14.44 -9.51 -16.40
CA ASP A 123 -15.69 -8.78 -16.26
C ASP A 123 -16.85 -9.74 -15.93
N LYS A 124 -18.05 -9.18 -15.71
CA LYS A 124 -19.24 -9.97 -15.35
C LYS A 124 -19.70 -10.95 -16.43
N SER A 125 -19.22 -10.82 -17.67
CA SER A 125 -19.46 -11.78 -18.75
C SER A 125 -18.41 -12.88 -18.84
N GLY A 126 -17.37 -12.83 -17.96
CA GLY A 126 -16.27 -13.79 -17.93
C GLY A 126 -15.16 -13.49 -18.94
N VAL A 127 -15.19 -12.32 -19.57
CA VAL A 127 -14.11 -11.89 -20.50
C VAL A 127 -12.95 -11.32 -19.70
N ASP A 128 -11.74 -11.80 -20.01
CA ASP A 128 -10.52 -11.24 -19.42
C ASP A 128 -10.20 -9.88 -20.05
N ARG A 129 -10.30 -8.82 -19.24
CA ARG A 129 -10.06 -7.43 -19.62
C ARG A 129 -8.60 -6.98 -19.40
N MET A 130 -7.74 -7.89 -18.96
CA MET A 130 -6.33 -7.59 -18.69
C MET A 130 -5.57 -7.08 -19.92
N PRO A 131 -5.70 -7.64 -21.14
CA PRO A 131 -5.02 -7.14 -22.32
C PRO A 131 -5.41 -5.70 -22.66
N GLU A 132 -6.71 -5.37 -22.64
CA GLU A 132 -7.21 -4.02 -22.89
C GLU A 132 -6.69 -3.03 -21.83
N LEU A 133 -6.70 -3.44 -20.57
CA LEU A 133 -6.24 -2.59 -19.48
C LEU A 133 -4.75 -2.27 -19.58
N LYS A 134 -3.91 -3.25 -19.91
CA LYS A 134 -2.46 -3.06 -20.13
C LYS A 134 -2.19 -2.07 -21.27
N GLU A 135 -2.88 -2.21 -22.39
CA GLU A 135 -2.77 -1.26 -23.51
C GLU A 135 -3.10 0.17 -23.08
N LYS A 136 -4.21 0.35 -22.34
CA LYS A 136 -4.63 1.65 -21.83
C LYS A 136 -3.61 2.23 -20.83
N ILE A 137 -3.09 1.42 -19.91
CA ILE A 137 -2.07 1.84 -18.95
C ILE A 137 -0.79 2.29 -19.65
N MET A 138 -0.32 1.54 -20.64
CA MET A 138 0.87 1.90 -21.40
C MET A 138 0.67 3.21 -22.16
N LYS A 139 -0.52 3.47 -22.68
CA LYS A 139 -0.84 4.67 -23.45
C LYS A 139 -1.09 5.89 -22.57
N PHE A 140 -1.84 5.75 -21.49
CA PHE A 140 -2.36 6.88 -20.70
C PHE A 140 -1.82 6.94 -19.27
N GLY A 141 -1.09 5.93 -18.79
CA GLY A 141 -0.77 5.72 -17.39
C GLY A 141 -2.01 5.27 -16.61
N LEU A 142 -1.86 5.12 -15.30
CA LEU A 142 -3.00 4.89 -14.40
C LEU A 142 -3.85 6.17 -14.15
N ALA A 143 -3.61 7.22 -14.89
CA ALA A 143 -4.17 8.57 -14.74
C ALA A 143 -5.68 8.68 -14.97
N ALA A 144 -6.39 7.59 -15.19
CA ALA A 144 -7.85 7.63 -15.35
C ALA A 144 -8.62 7.86 -14.05
N SER A 145 -7.98 7.86 -12.89
CA SER A 145 -8.60 8.36 -11.69
C SER A 145 -8.50 9.88 -11.68
N HIS A 146 -9.59 10.57 -11.92
CA HIS A 146 -9.74 12.02 -11.69
C HIS A 146 -9.65 12.38 -10.20
N ASP A 147 -8.86 11.63 -9.45
CA ASP A 147 -8.69 11.84 -8.04
C ASP A 147 -7.72 12.99 -7.79
N LYS A 148 -7.99 13.81 -6.79
CA LYS A 148 -7.17 14.97 -6.39
C LYS A 148 -5.69 14.60 -6.12
N HIS A 149 -5.38 13.32 -5.94
CA HIS A 149 -4.03 12.80 -5.77
C HIS A 149 -3.15 12.85 -7.03
N HIS A 150 -3.72 13.07 -8.22
CA HIS A 150 -2.91 13.21 -9.44
C HIS A 150 -2.08 14.48 -9.51
N SER A 151 -2.38 15.49 -8.72
CA SER A 151 -1.58 16.71 -8.61
C SER A 151 -0.39 16.56 -7.66
N ASP A 152 -0.34 15.49 -6.88
CA ASP A 152 0.76 15.22 -5.96
C ASP A 152 1.98 14.70 -6.73
N PRO A 153 3.13 15.40 -6.69
CA PRO A 153 4.36 14.95 -7.38
C PRO A 153 4.80 13.54 -7.00
N SER A 154 4.55 13.11 -5.76
CA SER A 154 4.93 11.76 -5.28
C SER A 154 4.23 10.64 -6.05
N TRP A 155 3.00 10.88 -6.54
CA TRP A 155 2.28 9.93 -7.36
C TRP A 155 2.74 9.87 -8.81
N ARG A 156 3.37 10.92 -9.32
CA ARG A 156 3.91 10.92 -10.69
C ARG A 156 4.96 9.83 -10.85
N HIS A 157 5.94 9.77 -9.96
CA HIS A 157 6.97 8.73 -9.97
C HIS A 157 6.37 7.33 -9.80
N THR A 158 5.37 7.18 -8.95
CA THR A 158 4.64 5.91 -8.81
C THR A 158 4.03 5.45 -10.14
N TRP A 159 3.48 6.37 -10.94
CA TRP A 159 2.89 6.04 -12.23
C TRP A 159 3.93 5.74 -13.30
N GLU A 160 5.05 6.45 -13.29
CA GLU A 160 6.19 6.20 -14.17
C GLU A 160 6.79 4.82 -13.87
N ASN A 161 7.11 4.55 -12.62
CA ASN A 161 7.63 3.26 -12.17
C ASN A 161 6.65 2.10 -12.44
N PHE A 162 5.35 2.34 -12.37
CA PHE A 162 4.35 1.33 -12.70
C PHE A 162 4.43 0.88 -14.16
N LYS A 163 4.61 1.82 -15.09
CA LYS A 163 4.82 1.50 -16.51
C LYS A 163 6.12 0.75 -16.76
N GLU A 164 7.17 1.12 -16.04
CA GLU A 164 8.48 0.48 -16.13
C GLU A 164 8.38 -0.97 -15.64
N ILE A 165 7.75 -1.20 -14.48
CA ILE A 165 7.48 -2.55 -13.98
C ILE A 165 6.63 -3.34 -14.98
N LEU A 166 5.62 -2.75 -15.59
CA LEU A 166 4.80 -3.41 -16.61
C LEU A 166 5.59 -3.73 -17.88
N THR A 167 6.60 -2.94 -18.22
CA THR A 167 7.50 -3.19 -19.34
C THR A 167 8.42 -4.37 -19.06
N ASP A 168 8.97 -4.44 -17.85
CA ASP A 168 9.87 -5.51 -17.42
C ASP A 168 9.14 -6.84 -17.14
N PHE A 169 7.89 -6.75 -16.70
CA PHE A 169 7.03 -7.89 -16.35
C PHE A 169 5.68 -7.83 -17.09
N PRO A 170 5.67 -8.02 -18.41
CA PRO A 170 4.48 -7.76 -19.24
C PRO A 170 3.31 -8.73 -19.01
N GLU A 171 3.55 -9.87 -18.34
CA GLU A 171 2.47 -10.81 -18.02
C GLU A 171 1.56 -10.33 -16.88
N TYR A 172 2.05 -9.45 -16.01
CA TYR A 172 1.38 -9.10 -14.75
C TYR A 172 1.17 -7.59 -14.62
N LEU A 173 0.12 -7.19 -13.90
CA LEU A 173 0.02 -5.82 -13.41
C LEU A 173 0.54 -5.75 -11.96
N PRO A 174 1.45 -4.83 -11.66
CA PRO A 174 2.06 -4.74 -10.34
C PRO A 174 1.15 -4.04 -9.33
N ASN A 175 1.29 -4.38 -8.06
CA ASN A 175 0.93 -3.47 -6.99
C ASN A 175 1.91 -2.28 -6.99
N THR A 176 1.43 -1.07 -6.77
CA THR A 176 2.26 0.16 -6.83
C THR A 176 3.42 0.16 -5.84
N TYR A 177 3.34 -0.58 -4.75
CA TYR A 177 4.43 -0.70 -3.78
C TYR A 177 5.60 -1.56 -4.27
N LEU A 178 5.44 -2.33 -5.35
CA LEU A 178 6.53 -3.12 -5.93
C LEU A 178 7.73 -2.28 -6.35
N GLN A 179 7.53 -1.00 -6.69
CA GLN A 179 8.62 -0.06 -6.97
C GLN A 179 9.68 -0.03 -5.85
N TYR A 180 9.28 -0.09 -4.59
CA TYR A 180 10.19 -0.06 -3.44
C TYR A 180 11.04 -1.31 -3.27
N TYR A 181 10.72 -2.37 -4.00
CA TYR A 181 11.46 -3.64 -4.00
C TYR A 181 12.26 -3.83 -5.28
N LEU A 182 11.68 -3.50 -6.43
CA LEU A 182 12.28 -3.72 -7.74
C LEU A 182 13.21 -2.57 -8.15
N TYR A 183 12.84 -1.33 -7.81
CA TYR A 183 13.57 -0.09 -8.10
C TYR A 183 13.87 0.67 -6.81
N ALA A 184 14.44 -0.05 -5.83
CA ALA A 184 14.64 0.49 -4.48
C ALA A 184 15.61 1.67 -4.44
N LYS A 185 16.63 1.65 -5.30
CA LYS A 185 17.62 2.73 -5.38
C LYS A 185 17.01 3.98 -5.99
N GLU A 186 16.38 3.84 -7.14
CA GLU A 186 15.70 4.91 -7.85
C GLU A 186 14.59 5.51 -6.98
N SER A 187 13.81 4.66 -6.32
CA SER A 187 12.77 5.10 -5.38
C SER A 187 13.35 5.89 -4.20
N ALA A 188 14.53 5.54 -3.70
CA ALA A 188 15.17 6.28 -2.62
C ALA A 188 15.73 7.63 -3.09
N GLU A 189 16.29 7.68 -4.30
CA GLU A 189 16.83 8.91 -4.93
C GLU A 189 15.71 9.93 -5.23
N ASP A 190 14.50 9.45 -5.55
CA ASP A 190 13.33 10.29 -5.85
C ASP A 190 12.60 10.83 -4.60
N MET A 191 12.89 10.28 -3.41
CA MET A 191 12.25 10.73 -2.16
C MET A 191 12.88 12.02 -1.63
N ASP A 192 12.04 12.98 -1.23
CA ASP A 192 12.51 14.20 -0.55
C ASP A 192 12.73 13.94 0.94
N PRO A 193 13.99 14.00 1.44
CA PRO A 193 14.27 13.82 2.86
C PRO A 193 13.72 14.96 3.73
N ASN A 194 13.36 16.11 3.16
CA ASN A 194 12.76 17.22 3.89
C ASN A 194 11.23 17.11 4.00
N TYR A 195 10.61 16.37 3.11
CA TYR A 195 9.16 16.17 3.08
C TYR A 195 8.81 14.72 2.77
N THR A 196 8.87 13.87 3.77
CA THR A 196 8.60 12.44 3.66
C THR A 196 7.10 12.13 3.66
N ARG A 197 6.74 10.87 3.45
CA ARG A 197 5.35 10.41 3.55
C ARG A 197 4.74 10.68 4.94
N ALA A 198 5.54 10.65 6.00
CA ALA A 198 5.08 11.00 7.34
C ALA A 198 4.63 12.46 7.42
N ASN A 199 5.41 13.40 6.84
CA ASN A 199 5.04 14.81 6.77
C ASN A 199 3.72 15.01 6.03
N MET A 200 3.57 14.37 4.86
CA MET A 200 2.34 14.45 4.07
C MET A 200 1.11 13.95 4.84
N VAL A 201 1.24 12.84 5.56
CA VAL A 201 0.13 12.30 6.37
C VAL A 201 -0.20 13.21 7.56
N MET A 202 0.79 13.86 8.16
CA MET A 202 0.56 14.85 9.23
C MET A 202 -0.22 16.05 8.70
N ASP A 203 0.15 16.58 7.54
CA ASP A 203 -0.53 17.72 6.93
C ASP A 203 -1.98 17.38 6.57
N LEU A 204 -2.23 16.21 5.98
CA LEU A 204 -3.59 15.74 5.69
C LEU A 204 -4.43 15.58 6.96
N SER A 205 -3.83 15.11 8.05
CA SER A 205 -4.50 14.95 9.33
C SER A 205 -4.90 16.30 9.96
N LEU A 206 -4.07 17.33 9.79
CA LEU A 206 -4.36 18.68 10.28
C LEU A 206 -5.53 19.35 9.53
N ILE A 207 -5.65 19.07 8.23
CA ILE A 207 -6.77 19.59 7.41
C ILE A 207 -8.11 19.03 7.91
N HIS A 208 -8.16 17.75 8.30
CA HIS A 208 -9.39 17.12 8.81
C HIS A 208 -9.75 17.51 10.25
N ILE A 209 -8.82 18.06 11.03
CA ILE A 209 -9.10 18.53 12.40
C ILE A 209 -9.64 19.97 12.39
N SER A 210 -9.42 20.71 11.31
CA SER A 210 -9.81 22.12 11.17
C SER A 210 -11.20 22.31 10.52
N GLU A 211 -11.86 21.27 10.08
CA GLU A 211 -13.25 21.22 9.60
C GLU A 211 -14.20 20.69 10.70
#